data_6e81949cfeb024973cff94909c2e389b
#
_entry.id   6e81949cfeb024973cff94909c2e389b
#
_cell.length_a   1.000
_cell.length_b   1.000
_cell.length_c   1.000
_cell.angle_alpha   90.00
_cell.angle_beta   90.00
_cell.angle_gamma   90.00
#
_symmetry.space_group_name_H-M   'P 1'
#
loop_
_entity.id
_entity.type
_entity.pdbx_description
1 polymer ?
#
loop_
_entity_poly.entity_id
_entity_poly.type
_entity_poly.pdbx_seq_one_letter_code
_entity_poly.pdbx_strand_id
1 'polypeptide(L)'
;GEWEQLSKVTESLANILKTGKFPGLEVGDLDLYKAFAWRFWFLSSPIMGRIGVVMPRSALAAAGSAKFRRELMNEAEGLDIVTLQNTGKWVFDMEPRYTIALLGISRSAGEPKGISLKGPFTSMASFLEGKEIDAHRFSVDEVLNLNESASLPLLPEPYSAEVLLQLRKAPWLSLDEPDSWRARADSELHATAQKPLMDFSGTCPDGFWKV
;
A
#
# COMPACT_ATOMS: atom_id res chain seq x y z
N GLY A 1 -6.82 -35.61 -10.41
CA GLY A 1 -5.66 -35.91 -9.55
C GLY A 1 -5.53 -34.95 -8.40
N GLU A 2 -4.55 -35.12 -7.53
CA GLU A 2 -4.32 -34.28 -6.34
C GLU A 2 -4.13 -32.79 -6.72
N TRP A 3 -3.39 -32.52 -7.79
CA TRP A 3 -3.20 -31.18 -8.34
C TRP A 3 -4.54 -30.50 -8.72
N GLU A 4 -5.43 -31.19 -9.36
CA GLU A 4 -6.74 -30.66 -9.75
C GLU A 4 -7.61 -30.34 -8.54
N GLN A 5 -7.52 -31.15 -7.47
CA GLN A 5 -8.22 -30.86 -6.22
C GLN A 5 -7.67 -29.63 -5.53
N LEU A 6 -6.35 -29.48 -5.43
CA LEU A 6 -5.70 -28.32 -4.86
C LEU A 6 -6.01 -27.04 -5.66
N SER A 7 -6.00 -27.12 -7.00
CA SER A 7 -6.36 -25.98 -7.86
C SER A 7 -7.80 -25.53 -7.61
N LYS A 8 -8.76 -26.47 -7.55
CA LYS A 8 -10.17 -26.16 -7.26
C LYS A 8 -10.37 -25.54 -5.87
N VAL A 9 -9.65 -26.03 -4.87
CA VAL A 9 -9.71 -25.46 -3.51
C VAL A 9 -9.17 -24.02 -3.52
N THR A 10 -8.04 -23.79 -4.19
CA THR A 10 -7.44 -22.47 -4.30
C THR A 10 -8.34 -21.49 -5.04
N GLU A 11 -8.94 -21.91 -6.16
CA GLU A 11 -9.89 -21.10 -6.93
C GLU A 11 -11.15 -20.77 -6.11
N SER A 12 -11.68 -21.77 -5.37
CA SER A 12 -12.85 -21.56 -4.51
C SER A 12 -12.55 -20.58 -3.39
N LEU A 13 -11.39 -20.70 -2.74
CA LEU A 13 -10.93 -19.76 -1.71
C LEU A 13 -10.76 -18.34 -2.28
N ALA A 14 -10.10 -18.24 -3.43
CA ALA A 14 -9.93 -16.95 -4.12
C ALA A 14 -11.27 -16.31 -4.45
N ASN A 15 -12.25 -17.09 -4.92
CA ASN A 15 -13.59 -16.60 -5.21
C ASN A 15 -14.31 -16.11 -3.94
N ILE A 16 -14.27 -16.88 -2.86
CA ILE A 16 -14.86 -16.49 -1.56
C ILE A 16 -14.26 -15.17 -1.06
N LEU A 17 -12.95 -15.00 -1.17
CA LEU A 17 -12.27 -13.79 -0.72
C LEU A 17 -12.62 -12.58 -1.59
N LYS A 18 -12.73 -12.75 -2.92
CA LYS A 18 -13.07 -11.66 -3.85
C LYS A 18 -14.53 -11.24 -3.80
N THR A 19 -15.44 -12.19 -3.57
CA THR A 19 -16.89 -11.94 -3.56
C THR A 19 -17.47 -11.81 -2.15
N GLY A 20 -16.65 -12.01 -1.13
CA GLY A 20 -17.04 -12.03 0.26
C GLY A 20 -17.11 -10.65 0.92
N LYS A 21 -16.95 -10.65 2.24
CA LYS A 21 -17.13 -9.45 3.10
C LYS A 21 -15.87 -8.58 3.21
N PHE A 22 -14.92 -8.69 2.28
CA PHE A 22 -13.64 -7.99 2.34
C PHE A 22 -13.50 -7.02 1.15
N PRO A 23 -13.94 -5.76 1.29
CA PRO A 23 -13.92 -4.80 0.19
C PRO A 23 -12.52 -4.54 -0.36
N GLY A 24 -12.37 -4.53 -1.67
CA GLY A 24 -11.10 -4.24 -2.33
C GLY A 24 -10.22 -5.44 -2.64
N LEU A 25 -10.59 -6.66 -2.18
CA LEU A 25 -9.81 -7.86 -2.49
C LEU A 25 -9.93 -8.29 -3.96
N GLU A 26 -10.89 -7.75 -4.67
CA GLU A 26 -11.05 -7.93 -6.11
C GLU A 26 -10.00 -7.17 -6.94
N VAL A 27 -9.27 -6.23 -6.34
CA VAL A 27 -8.29 -5.38 -7.02
C VAL A 27 -6.87 -5.86 -6.73
N GLY A 28 -6.09 -6.11 -7.78
CA GLY A 28 -4.70 -6.56 -7.69
C GLY A 28 -4.54 -7.97 -7.15
N ASP A 29 -3.36 -8.28 -6.62
CA ASP A 29 -3.05 -9.59 -6.08
C ASP A 29 -3.86 -9.92 -4.84
N LEU A 30 -4.32 -11.17 -4.77
CA LEU A 30 -5.12 -11.68 -3.66
C LEU A 30 -4.22 -12.14 -2.50
N ASP A 31 -3.77 -11.18 -1.72
CA ASP A 31 -2.95 -11.44 -0.54
C ASP A 31 -3.82 -11.63 0.72
N LEU A 32 -3.54 -12.68 1.48
CA LEU A 32 -4.29 -12.99 2.71
C LEU A 32 -4.22 -11.88 3.76
N TYR A 33 -3.14 -11.10 3.82
CA TYR A 33 -3.03 -10.00 4.78
C TYR A 33 -4.18 -8.98 4.63
N LYS A 34 -4.70 -8.78 3.41
CA LYS A 34 -5.85 -7.89 3.15
C LYS A 34 -7.12 -8.38 3.84
N ALA A 35 -7.38 -9.69 3.75
CA ALA A 35 -8.54 -10.29 4.42
C ALA A 35 -8.39 -10.25 5.95
N PHE A 36 -7.19 -10.53 6.48
CA PHE A 36 -6.90 -10.41 7.91
C PHE A 36 -7.02 -8.98 8.42
N ALA A 37 -6.56 -7.99 7.64
CA ALA A 37 -6.73 -6.58 7.97
C ALA A 37 -8.20 -6.21 8.21
N TRP A 38 -9.08 -6.57 7.28
CA TRP A 38 -10.51 -6.40 7.44
C TRP A 38 -11.08 -7.20 8.60
N ARG A 39 -10.58 -8.41 8.82
CA ARG A 39 -11.04 -9.23 9.96
C ARG A 39 -10.72 -8.60 11.30
N PHE A 40 -9.52 -8.06 11.48
CA PHE A 40 -9.14 -7.35 12.70
C PHE A 40 -10.02 -6.09 12.89
N TRP A 41 -10.27 -5.37 11.81
CA TRP A 41 -11.15 -4.20 11.84
C TRP A 41 -12.57 -4.55 12.28
N PHE A 42 -13.18 -5.56 11.70
CA PHE A 42 -14.53 -6.00 12.04
C PHE A 42 -14.67 -6.59 13.46
N LEU A 43 -13.61 -7.19 13.98
CA LEU A 43 -13.59 -7.75 15.33
C LEU A 43 -13.31 -6.72 16.41
N SER A 44 -12.75 -5.56 16.06
CA SER A 44 -12.44 -4.51 17.04
C SER A 44 -13.69 -3.72 17.42
N SER A 45 -13.79 -3.36 18.69
CA SER A 45 -14.89 -2.49 19.17
C SER A 45 -14.83 -1.12 18.47
N PRO A 46 -15.95 -0.59 17.95
CA PRO A 46 -15.96 0.72 17.30
C PRO A 46 -15.79 1.89 18.30
N ILE A 47 -15.97 1.65 19.60
CA ILE A 47 -15.97 2.71 20.62
C ILE A 47 -14.63 2.80 21.37
N MET A 48 -13.95 1.68 21.56
CA MET A 48 -12.69 1.62 22.34
C MET A 48 -11.70 0.58 21.80
N GLY A 49 -11.87 0.18 20.55
CA GLY A 49 -11.02 -0.85 19.92
C GLY A 49 -9.58 -0.37 19.74
N ARG A 50 -8.65 -1.29 19.93
CA ARG A 50 -7.24 -1.10 19.64
C ARG A 50 -6.75 -2.27 18.82
N ILE A 51 -6.03 -1.99 17.75
CA ILE A 51 -5.41 -3.00 16.87
C ILE A 51 -3.93 -2.68 16.77
N GLY A 52 -3.10 -3.66 17.05
CA GLY A 52 -1.66 -3.60 16.77
C GLY A 52 -1.31 -4.74 15.82
N VAL A 53 -0.79 -4.42 14.65
CA VAL A 53 -0.52 -5.43 13.63
C VAL A 53 0.71 -5.10 12.79
N VAL A 54 1.42 -6.16 12.38
CA VAL A 54 2.53 -6.09 11.44
C VAL A 54 2.02 -6.45 10.05
N MET A 55 2.26 -5.58 9.09
CA MET A 55 1.80 -5.75 7.71
C MET A 55 2.89 -5.45 6.70
N PRO A 56 2.81 -5.98 5.48
CA PRO A 56 3.66 -5.49 4.40
C PRO A 56 3.28 -4.05 4.05
N ARG A 57 4.25 -3.25 3.58
CA ARG A 57 4.00 -1.87 3.15
C ARG A 57 2.90 -1.75 2.09
N SER A 58 2.67 -2.79 1.31
CA SER A 58 1.56 -2.83 0.33
C SER A 58 0.19 -2.55 0.95
N ALA A 59 -0.01 -2.85 2.25
CA ALA A 59 -1.21 -2.43 2.97
C ALA A 59 -1.39 -0.89 2.97
N LEU A 60 -0.29 -0.13 3.00
CA LEU A 60 -0.28 1.33 3.04
C LEU A 60 -0.18 1.98 1.65
N ALA A 61 0.14 1.24 0.59
CA ALA A 61 0.44 1.82 -0.72
C ALA A 61 -0.30 1.16 -1.90
N ALA A 62 -0.51 -0.16 -1.90
CA ALA A 62 -1.08 -0.86 -3.04
C ALA A 62 -2.56 -0.48 -3.30
N ALA A 63 -2.94 -0.43 -4.59
CA ALA A 63 -4.31 -0.08 -5.00
C ALA A 63 -5.37 -1.00 -4.41
N GLY A 64 -5.11 -2.31 -4.31
CA GLY A 64 -6.02 -3.28 -3.71
C GLY A 64 -6.29 -3.09 -2.21
N SER A 65 -5.51 -2.26 -1.51
CA SER A 65 -5.75 -1.89 -0.11
C SER A 65 -6.36 -0.49 0.05
N ALA A 66 -6.69 0.20 -1.05
CA ALA A 66 -7.19 1.57 -0.99
C ALA A 66 -8.51 1.69 -0.21
N LYS A 67 -9.45 0.75 -0.42
CA LYS A 67 -10.72 0.74 0.31
C LYS A 67 -10.51 0.59 1.82
N PHE A 68 -9.60 -0.29 2.22
CA PHE A 68 -9.26 -0.48 3.64
C PHE A 68 -8.63 0.79 4.24
N ARG A 69 -7.69 1.41 3.56
CA ARG A 69 -7.07 2.66 4.02
C ARG A 69 -8.09 3.79 4.19
N ARG A 70 -8.98 3.97 3.22
CA ARG A 70 -10.05 4.97 3.31
C ARG A 70 -10.99 4.71 4.49
N GLU A 71 -11.34 3.46 4.73
CA GLU A 71 -12.15 3.08 5.90
C GLU A 71 -11.43 3.43 7.20
N LEU A 72 -10.15 3.06 7.34
CA LEU A 72 -9.35 3.41 8.51
C LEU A 72 -9.28 4.94 8.73
N MET A 73 -9.06 5.71 7.67
CA MET A 73 -8.94 7.16 7.75
C MET A 73 -10.25 7.84 8.15
N ASN A 74 -11.38 7.30 7.71
CA ASN A 74 -12.70 7.86 8.02
C ASN A 74 -13.21 7.46 9.41
N GLU A 75 -12.87 6.25 9.88
CA GLU A 75 -13.53 5.64 11.04
C GLU A 75 -12.57 5.43 12.24
N ALA A 76 -11.26 5.53 12.06
CA ALA A 76 -10.33 5.42 13.16
C ALA A 76 -10.14 6.77 13.86
N GLU A 77 -10.06 6.74 15.20
CA GLU A 77 -9.64 7.91 15.97
C GLU A 77 -8.22 8.33 15.63
N GLY A 78 -7.30 7.36 15.50
CA GLY A 78 -5.91 7.62 15.18
C GLY A 78 -5.21 6.43 14.57
N LEU A 79 -4.25 6.72 13.72
CA LEU A 79 -3.37 5.76 13.08
C LEU A 79 -1.92 6.09 13.42
N ASP A 80 -1.25 5.14 14.10
CA ASP A 80 0.18 5.21 14.38
C ASP A 80 0.90 4.22 13.49
N ILE A 81 1.77 4.73 12.64
CA ILE A 81 2.44 3.93 11.61
C ILE A 81 3.95 4.08 11.77
N VAL A 82 4.63 2.94 11.85
CA VAL A 82 6.08 2.88 11.80
C VAL A 82 6.49 2.00 10.62
N THR A 83 7.34 2.53 9.74
CA THR A 83 7.84 1.79 8.59
C THR A 83 9.28 1.34 8.81
N LEU A 84 9.55 0.08 8.48
CA LEU A 84 10.85 -0.57 8.65
C LEU A 84 11.29 -1.14 7.29
N GLN A 85 12.43 -0.68 6.78
CA GLN A 85 13.05 -1.30 5.60
C GLN A 85 13.92 -2.47 6.07
N ASN A 86 13.66 -3.66 5.53
CA ASN A 86 14.34 -4.89 5.96
C ASN A 86 15.77 -5.03 5.38
N THR A 87 16.44 -3.92 5.12
CA THR A 87 17.81 -3.90 4.60
C THR A 87 18.73 -4.73 5.50
N GLY A 88 19.44 -5.70 4.91
CA GLY A 88 20.27 -6.62 5.69
C GLY A 88 19.50 -7.61 6.58
N LYS A 89 18.17 -7.73 6.39
CA LYS A 89 17.30 -8.70 7.10
C LYS A 89 17.24 -8.49 8.63
N TRP A 90 17.38 -7.26 9.08
CA TRP A 90 17.42 -6.95 10.53
C TRP A 90 16.08 -7.11 11.24
N VAL A 91 14.97 -7.07 10.52
CA VAL A 91 13.62 -7.26 11.08
C VAL A 91 13.18 -8.71 10.96
N PHE A 92 13.29 -9.28 9.74
CA PHE A 92 12.91 -10.66 9.44
C PHE A 92 13.90 -11.29 8.46
N ASP A 93 14.13 -12.60 8.61
CA ASP A 93 14.92 -13.38 7.62
C ASP A 93 14.07 -13.67 6.36
N MET A 94 13.87 -12.61 5.58
CA MET A 94 13.14 -12.63 4.32
C MET A 94 13.84 -11.70 3.33
N GLU A 95 13.28 -11.56 2.12
CA GLU A 95 13.81 -10.69 1.06
C GLU A 95 14.08 -9.26 1.59
N PRO A 96 15.33 -8.75 1.49
CA PRO A 96 15.73 -7.46 2.09
C PRO A 96 15.02 -6.23 1.51
N ARG A 97 14.45 -6.35 0.30
CA ARG A 97 13.74 -5.24 -0.37
C ARG A 97 12.38 -4.95 0.23
N TYR A 98 11.84 -5.85 1.04
CA TYR A 98 10.54 -5.63 1.66
C TYR A 98 10.59 -4.54 2.72
N THR A 99 9.61 -3.67 2.69
CA THR A 99 9.30 -2.71 3.75
C THR A 99 8.11 -3.22 4.54
N ILE A 100 8.24 -3.16 5.85
CA ILE A 100 7.27 -3.64 6.83
C ILE A 100 6.62 -2.42 7.47
N ALA A 101 5.33 -2.49 7.72
CA ALA A 101 4.58 -1.50 8.48
C ALA A 101 4.15 -2.09 9.83
N LEU A 102 4.50 -1.43 10.91
CA LEU A 102 3.88 -1.61 12.21
C LEU A 102 2.71 -0.64 12.26
N LEU A 103 1.50 -1.15 12.42
CA LEU A 103 0.28 -0.36 12.36
C LEU A 103 -0.45 -0.45 13.69
N GLY A 104 -0.56 0.67 14.37
CA GLY A 104 -1.41 0.90 15.54
C GLY A 104 -2.68 1.63 15.12
N ILE A 105 -3.84 1.07 15.43
CA ILE A 105 -5.15 1.66 15.11
C ILE A 105 -5.91 1.85 16.40
N SER A 106 -6.38 3.06 16.63
CA SER A 106 -7.28 3.40 17.73
C SER A 106 -8.67 3.68 17.21
N ARG A 107 -9.68 3.14 17.87
CA ARG A 107 -11.10 3.43 17.59
C ARG A 107 -11.74 4.09 18.81
N SER A 108 -12.46 5.17 18.59
CA SER A 108 -13.32 5.81 19.61
C SER A 108 -14.50 6.48 18.93
N ALA A 109 -15.45 6.94 19.71
CA ALA A 109 -16.58 7.76 19.22
C ALA A 109 -16.19 9.24 19.00
N GLY A 110 -14.90 9.59 19.14
CA GLY A 110 -14.41 10.97 18.97
C GLY A 110 -13.99 11.28 17.56
N GLU A 111 -13.65 12.55 17.32
CA GLU A 111 -13.12 13.01 16.04
C GLU A 111 -11.75 12.38 15.72
N PRO A 112 -11.45 12.13 14.44
CA PRO A 112 -10.15 11.63 14.01
C PRO A 112 -9.01 12.53 14.47
N LYS A 113 -8.01 11.95 15.15
CA LYS A 113 -6.79 12.67 15.61
C LYS A 113 -5.71 12.75 14.54
N GLY A 114 -5.93 12.12 13.40
CA GLY A 114 -5.00 12.11 12.28
C GLY A 114 -4.07 10.89 12.26
N ILE A 115 -3.06 11.00 11.44
CA ILE A 115 -2.14 9.92 11.09
C ILE A 115 -0.74 10.33 11.53
N SER A 116 -0.11 9.46 12.30
CA SER A 116 1.26 9.58 12.76
C SER A 116 2.13 8.59 11.95
N LEU A 117 3.19 9.09 11.31
CA LEU A 117 4.08 8.28 10.49
C LEU A 117 5.54 8.47 10.91
N LYS A 118 6.22 7.36 11.21
CA LYS A 118 7.65 7.31 11.54
C LYS A 118 8.41 6.39 10.59
N GLY A 119 9.69 6.68 10.41
CA GLY A 119 10.57 5.93 9.51
C GLY A 119 10.50 6.44 8.06
N PRO A 120 11.08 5.73 7.09
CA PRO A 120 11.52 4.32 7.18
C PRO A 120 12.83 4.15 7.96
N PHE A 121 12.85 3.23 8.92
CA PHE A 121 14.06 2.83 9.63
C PHE A 121 14.75 1.68 8.89
N THR A 122 16.05 1.78 8.70
CA THR A 122 16.84 0.83 7.91
C THR A 122 17.68 -0.14 8.74
N SER A 123 17.72 0.06 10.07
CA SER A 123 18.46 -0.77 11.02
C SER A 123 17.84 -0.71 12.42
N MET A 124 18.19 -1.65 13.27
CA MET A 124 17.80 -1.62 14.69
C MET A 124 18.31 -0.35 15.39
N ALA A 125 19.53 0.09 15.10
CA ALA A 125 20.09 1.31 15.67
C ALA A 125 19.27 2.54 15.30
N SER A 126 19.00 2.74 14.01
CA SER A 126 18.18 3.86 13.53
C SER A 126 16.74 3.84 14.09
N PHE A 127 16.17 2.63 14.30
CA PHE A 127 14.87 2.48 14.94
C PHE A 127 14.91 2.89 16.42
N LEU A 128 15.90 2.42 17.19
CA LEU A 128 16.02 2.75 18.61
C LEU A 128 16.27 4.24 18.86
N GLU A 129 17.04 4.90 17.99
CA GLU A 129 17.28 6.34 18.03
C GLU A 129 16.04 7.12 17.57
N GLY A 130 15.40 6.68 16.49
CA GLY A 130 14.31 7.42 15.86
C GLY A 130 12.94 7.20 16.51
N LYS A 131 12.73 6.14 17.30
CA LYS A 131 11.42 5.88 17.93
C LYS A 131 10.98 7.01 18.89
N GLU A 132 11.91 7.73 19.49
CA GLU A 132 11.66 8.85 20.41
C GLU A 132 11.50 10.20 19.68
N ILE A 133 11.86 10.27 18.39
CA ILE A 133 11.68 11.48 17.57
C ILE A 133 10.21 11.66 17.24
N ASP A 134 9.79 12.90 17.12
CA ASP A 134 8.43 13.24 16.72
C ASP A 134 8.06 12.64 15.36
N ALA A 135 6.86 12.13 15.27
CA ALA A 135 6.33 11.57 14.04
C ALA A 135 5.91 12.69 13.08
N HIS A 136 5.98 12.41 11.77
CA HIS A 136 5.24 13.20 10.79
C HIS A 136 3.75 13.04 11.04
N ARG A 137 3.04 14.16 11.14
CA ARG A 137 1.60 14.16 11.38
C ARG A 137 0.88 14.66 10.14
N PHE A 138 -0.14 13.93 9.76
CA PHE A 138 -1.04 14.28 8.67
C PHE A 138 -2.47 14.30 9.19
N SER A 139 -3.24 15.26 8.72
CA SER A 139 -4.69 15.16 8.79
C SER A 139 -5.21 14.09 7.83
N VAL A 140 -6.41 13.61 8.06
CA VAL A 140 -7.07 12.65 7.15
C VAL A 140 -7.21 13.26 5.75
N ASP A 141 -7.64 14.52 5.68
CA ASP A 141 -7.83 15.23 4.41
C ASP A 141 -6.53 15.37 3.62
N GLU A 142 -5.42 15.68 4.27
CA GLU A 142 -4.11 15.75 3.60
C GLU A 142 -3.77 14.42 2.94
N VAL A 143 -3.96 13.27 3.62
CA VAL A 143 -3.65 11.96 3.03
C VAL A 143 -4.64 11.57 1.94
N LEU A 144 -5.93 11.81 2.14
CA LEU A 144 -6.95 11.51 1.13
C LEU A 144 -6.74 12.33 -0.16
N ASN A 145 -6.13 13.52 -0.03
CA ASN A 145 -5.79 14.40 -1.15
C ASN A 145 -4.39 14.15 -1.73
N LEU A 146 -3.56 13.28 -1.15
CA LEU A 146 -2.25 12.96 -1.72
C LEU A 146 -2.36 12.24 -3.07
N ASN A 147 -3.31 11.32 -3.18
CA ASN A 147 -3.55 10.55 -4.39
C ASN A 147 -4.89 9.79 -4.30
N GLU A 148 -5.43 9.36 -5.44
CA GLU A 148 -6.71 8.66 -5.52
C GLU A 148 -6.78 7.38 -4.68
N SER A 149 -5.66 6.69 -4.50
CA SER A 149 -5.59 5.46 -3.73
C SER A 149 -5.41 5.67 -2.23
N ALA A 150 -5.32 6.92 -1.74
CA ALA A 150 -5.00 7.26 -0.36
C ALA A 150 -3.74 6.54 0.15
N SER A 151 -2.72 6.39 -0.72
CA SER A 151 -1.48 5.72 -0.36
C SER A 151 -0.57 6.63 0.46
N LEU A 152 0.05 6.04 1.47
CA LEU A 152 0.98 6.74 2.34
C LEU A 152 2.41 6.69 1.76
N PRO A 153 3.11 7.83 1.72
CA PRO A 153 4.47 7.90 1.21
C PRO A 153 5.49 7.25 2.16
N LEU A 154 6.68 6.97 1.66
CA LEU A 154 7.88 6.80 2.48
C LEU A 154 8.57 8.16 2.56
N LEU A 155 8.81 8.63 3.76
CA LEU A 155 9.39 9.95 4.01
C LEU A 155 10.78 9.77 4.64
N PRO A 156 11.85 9.79 3.85
CA PRO A 156 13.20 9.46 4.33
C PRO A 156 13.78 10.50 5.29
N GLU A 157 13.34 11.75 5.20
CA GLU A 157 13.90 12.86 5.96
C GLU A 157 12.82 13.56 6.80
N PRO A 158 13.17 14.18 7.94
CA PRO A 158 12.21 14.82 8.84
C PRO A 158 11.30 15.88 8.18
N TYR A 159 11.82 16.62 7.20
CA TYR A 159 11.08 17.68 6.50
C TYR A 159 10.40 17.20 5.21
N SER A 160 10.51 15.91 4.87
CA SER A 160 9.92 15.36 3.63
C SER A 160 8.40 15.51 3.58
N ALA A 161 7.73 15.48 4.72
CA ALA A 161 6.28 15.67 4.80
C ALA A 161 5.88 17.10 4.36
N GLU A 162 6.57 18.12 4.86
CA GLU A 162 6.30 19.51 4.54
C GLU A 162 6.51 19.78 3.04
N VAL A 163 7.63 19.29 2.50
CA VAL A 163 7.94 19.42 1.06
C VAL A 163 6.85 18.73 0.23
N LEU A 164 6.46 17.53 0.58
CA LEU A 164 5.41 16.78 -0.11
C LEU A 164 4.09 17.54 -0.12
N LEU A 165 3.66 18.06 1.03
CA LEU A 165 2.43 18.84 1.16
C LEU A 165 2.48 20.15 0.38
N GLN A 166 3.64 20.81 0.31
CA GLN A 166 3.81 22.01 -0.53
C GLN A 166 3.72 21.67 -2.02
N LEU A 167 4.39 20.60 -2.48
CA LEU A 167 4.32 20.16 -3.88
C LEU A 167 2.89 19.79 -4.28
N ARG A 168 2.09 19.29 -3.35
CA ARG A 168 0.69 18.91 -3.61
C ARG A 168 -0.27 20.10 -3.77
N LYS A 169 0.15 21.31 -3.45
CA LYS A 169 -0.63 22.53 -3.74
C LYS A 169 -0.60 22.88 -5.24
N ALA A 170 0.35 22.34 -6.00
CA ALA A 170 0.39 22.51 -7.45
C ALA A 170 -0.69 21.68 -8.15
N PRO A 171 -1.19 22.11 -9.31
CA PRO A 171 -2.16 21.35 -10.11
C PRO A 171 -1.63 19.97 -10.48
N TRP A 172 -2.52 18.98 -10.50
CA TRP A 172 -2.14 17.63 -10.87
C TRP A 172 -1.98 17.50 -12.39
N LEU A 173 -0.90 16.86 -12.83
CA LEU A 173 -0.66 16.57 -14.25
C LEU A 173 -1.66 15.55 -14.85
N SER A 174 -2.44 14.86 -14.00
CA SER A 174 -3.46 13.89 -14.41
C SER A 174 -4.88 14.47 -14.49
N LEU A 175 -5.08 15.77 -14.20
CA LEU A 175 -6.39 16.37 -14.30
C LEU A 175 -6.84 16.45 -15.77
N ASP A 176 -8.06 15.96 -16.03
CA ASP A 176 -8.72 15.97 -17.34
C ASP A 176 -9.40 17.33 -17.60
N GLU A 177 -8.64 18.41 -17.46
CA GLU A 177 -9.14 19.75 -17.78
C GLU A 177 -8.72 20.15 -19.20
N PRO A 178 -9.61 20.82 -19.95
CA PRO A 178 -9.25 21.41 -21.24
C PRO A 178 -8.05 22.35 -21.03
N ASP A 179 -7.07 22.30 -21.91
CA ASP A 179 -5.85 23.13 -21.92
C ASP A 179 -4.83 22.85 -20.78
N SER A 180 -5.01 21.78 -19.98
CA SER A 180 -4.01 21.38 -19.00
C SER A 180 -2.96 20.43 -19.60
N TRP A 181 -1.72 20.54 -19.07
CA TRP A 181 -0.69 19.55 -19.35
C TRP A 181 -1.10 18.19 -18.74
N ARG A 182 -1.01 17.14 -19.56
CA ARG A 182 -1.34 15.77 -19.14
C ARG A 182 -0.08 14.91 -19.10
N ALA A 183 0.10 14.18 -18.02
CA ALA A 183 1.08 13.10 -17.94
C ALA A 183 0.37 11.83 -17.51
N ARG A 184 0.53 10.76 -18.30
CA ARG A 184 0.07 9.42 -17.97
C ARG A 184 1.28 8.51 -17.81
N ALA A 185 1.36 7.85 -16.66
CA ALA A 185 2.36 6.81 -16.49
C ALA A 185 1.97 5.59 -17.33
N ASP A 186 2.91 5.08 -18.11
CA ASP A 186 2.77 3.85 -18.86
C ASP A 186 3.94 2.93 -18.57
N SER A 187 3.78 1.62 -18.80
CA SER A 187 4.84 0.65 -18.67
C SER A 187 5.45 0.36 -20.04
N GLU A 188 6.76 0.53 -20.17
CA GLU A 188 7.48 -0.02 -21.29
C GLU A 188 7.36 -1.55 -21.29
N LEU A 189 7.36 -2.16 -22.47
CA LEU A 189 7.42 -3.61 -22.75
C LEU A 189 7.34 -4.53 -21.51
N HIS A 190 6.15 -4.60 -20.90
CA HIS A 190 5.93 -5.50 -19.76
C HIS A 190 5.67 -6.92 -20.25
N ALA A 191 6.58 -7.86 -19.92
CA ALA A 191 6.57 -9.23 -20.44
C ALA A 191 5.25 -10.00 -20.23
N THR A 192 4.48 -9.66 -19.22
CA THR A 192 3.18 -10.30 -18.94
C THR A 192 2.02 -9.55 -19.60
N ALA A 193 1.93 -8.24 -19.39
CA ALA A 193 0.80 -7.44 -19.88
C ALA A 193 0.81 -7.27 -21.39
N GLN A 194 1.99 -7.22 -22.00
CA GLN A 194 2.19 -7.03 -23.45
C GLN A 194 2.61 -8.30 -24.18
N LYS A 195 2.57 -9.44 -23.50
CA LYS A 195 2.86 -10.75 -24.10
C LYS A 195 2.14 -10.99 -25.45
N PRO A 196 0.88 -10.60 -25.66
CA PRO A 196 0.21 -10.75 -26.96
C PRO A 196 0.84 -9.93 -28.10
N LEU A 197 1.63 -8.90 -27.77
CA LEU A 197 2.33 -8.04 -28.74
C LEU A 197 3.75 -8.55 -29.04
N MET A 198 4.21 -9.58 -28.33
CA MET A 198 5.55 -10.13 -28.48
C MET A 198 5.51 -11.33 -29.44
N ASP A 199 6.40 -11.33 -30.41
CA ASP A 199 6.61 -12.47 -31.31
C ASP A 199 7.63 -13.45 -30.69
N PHE A 200 7.15 -14.64 -30.33
CA PHE A 200 7.96 -15.74 -29.80
C PHE A 200 8.29 -16.81 -30.85
N SER A 201 7.97 -16.56 -32.12
CA SER A 201 8.23 -17.52 -33.20
C SER A 201 9.72 -17.75 -33.52
N GLY A 202 10.59 -16.88 -32.99
CA GLY A 202 12.02 -16.90 -33.28
C GLY A 202 12.38 -16.37 -34.69
N THR A 203 11.38 -15.93 -35.45
CA THR A 203 11.59 -15.30 -36.76
C THR A 203 11.52 -13.78 -36.60
N CYS A 204 12.64 -13.12 -36.82
CA CYS A 204 12.66 -11.65 -36.84
C CYS A 204 12.29 -11.18 -38.25
N PRO A 205 11.24 -10.34 -38.44
CA PRO A 205 11.01 -9.70 -39.73
C PRO A 205 12.25 -8.90 -40.16
N ASP A 206 12.53 -8.88 -41.47
CA ASP A 206 13.66 -8.12 -42.03
C ASP A 206 13.62 -6.68 -41.53
N GLY A 207 14.71 -6.24 -40.89
CA GLY A 207 14.87 -4.89 -40.37
C GLY A 207 14.66 -4.72 -38.85
N PHE A 208 14.32 -5.77 -38.12
CA PHE A 208 14.21 -5.74 -36.66
C PHE A 208 15.38 -6.47 -35.97
N TRP A 209 15.62 -6.09 -34.72
CA TRP A 209 16.75 -6.47 -33.88
C TRP A 209 16.97 -8.00 -33.82
N LYS A 210 18.20 -8.43 -34.12
CA LYS A 210 18.65 -9.74 -33.64
C LYS A 210 19.17 -9.56 -32.22
N VAL A 211 18.58 -10.25 -31.28
CA VAL A 211 19.11 -10.45 -29.93
C VAL A 211 20.15 -11.55 -30.00
#